data_51251a0f171fdc80a3c17a4e47310614
#
_entry.id   51251a0f171fdc80a3c17a4e47310614
#
_cell.length_a   1.000
_cell.length_b   1.000
_cell.length_c   1.000
_cell.angle_alpha   90.00
_cell.angle_beta   90.00
_cell.angle_gamma   90.00
#
_symmetry.space_group_name_H-M   'P 1'
#
loop_
_entity.id
_entity.type
_entity.pdbx_description
1 polymer ?
#
loop_
_entity_poly.entity_id
_entity_poly.type
_entity_poly.pdbx_seq_one_letter_code
_entity_poly.pdbx_strand_id
1 'polypeptide(L)'
;MRTETGFFISADGRLVATAHAIEGAVNAVAKTADGGIYNVSGVVAASKGSDISVLQAEVKPRKLLRFLDLNKAGELTTGGTVTVVGSTLAGNEGAAHKTTIAAQTPDRLEIADAIPVSSVGSPVVNENGDVVGIVTSAGEKTIARPVAALDLILSRVTADTQARWTQLAQTSPTPHATPRPRLIYAPAPSFPPGQSLPGQSGTGRFRLTFDAQGNVANIQIVSSTGNPYFDQAAIKTLRQWKSAPSQGWQVTVPVTFKTR
;
A
#
# COMPACT_ATOMS: atom_id res chain seq x y z
N MET A 1 6.98 1.91 8.45
CA MET A 1 5.96 2.90 8.07
C MET A 1 6.67 3.96 7.24
N ARG A 2 6.17 4.29 6.05
CA ARG A 2 6.69 5.37 5.20
C ARG A 2 5.74 6.56 5.32
N THR A 3 6.26 7.76 5.26
CA THR A 3 5.47 9.00 5.27
C THR A 3 5.91 9.83 4.08
N GLU A 4 4.98 10.27 3.26
CA GLU A 4 5.21 11.17 2.14
C GLU A 4 4.10 12.21 2.03
N THR A 5 4.34 13.24 1.25
CA THR A 5 3.34 14.24 0.94
C THR A 5 2.47 13.76 -0.23
N GLY A 6 1.22 14.16 -0.23
CA GLY A 6 0.27 14.01 -1.32
C GLY A 6 -0.76 15.12 -1.26
N PHE A 7 -1.63 15.21 -2.23
CA PHE A 7 -2.69 16.21 -2.26
C PHE A 7 -3.97 15.66 -2.88
N PHE A 8 -5.09 16.15 -2.39
CA PHE A 8 -6.40 15.80 -2.92
C PHE A 8 -6.69 16.53 -4.23
N ILE A 9 -7.32 15.82 -5.16
CA ILE A 9 -7.69 16.33 -6.49
C ILE A 9 -9.20 16.30 -6.76
N SER A 10 -9.99 15.80 -5.80
CA SER A 10 -11.45 15.78 -5.93
C SER A 10 -12.13 15.73 -4.57
N ALA A 11 -13.38 16.18 -4.52
CA ALA A 11 -14.20 16.19 -3.31
C ALA A 11 -14.60 14.80 -2.84
N ASP A 12 -14.62 13.81 -3.73
CA ASP A 12 -14.93 12.40 -3.44
C ASP A 12 -13.75 11.64 -2.83
N GLY A 13 -12.59 12.31 -2.64
CA GLY A 13 -11.43 11.77 -1.92
C GLY A 13 -10.35 11.17 -2.80
N ARG A 14 -10.31 11.47 -4.09
CA ARG A 14 -9.13 11.11 -4.90
C ARG A 14 -7.95 11.97 -4.49
N LEU A 15 -6.81 11.32 -4.28
CA LEU A 15 -5.56 11.99 -3.94
C LEU A 15 -4.41 11.45 -4.79
N VAL A 16 -3.43 12.32 -5.02
CA VAL A 16 -2.21 12.02 -5.75
C VAL A 16 -1.07 11.84 -4.76
N ALA A 17 -0.25 10.81 -4.98
CA ALA A 17 1.01 10.56 -4.30
C ALA A 17 2.01 9.97 -5.29
N THR A 18 3.27 9.78 -4.89
CA THR A 18 4.22 9.07 -5.74
C THR A 18 3.92 7.57 -5.78
N ALA A 19 4.32 6.90 -6.87
CA ALA A 19 4.10 5.45 -6.99
C ALA A 19 5.02 4.66 -6.07
N HIS A 20 6.24 5.15 -5.83
CA HIS A 20 7.18 4.49 -4.93
C HIS A 20 6.76 4.57 -3.46
N ALA A 21 5.98 5.60 -3.04
CA ALA A 21 5.43 5.73 -1.69
C ALA A 21 4.54 4.55 -1.30
N ILE A 22 3.73 4.11 -2.26
CA ILE A 22 2.73 3.07 -2.07
C ILE A 22 3.23 1.67 -2.43
N GLU A 23 4.48 1.54 -2.87
CA GLU A 23 5.03 0.24 -3.26
C GLU A 23 5.09 -0.71 -2.07
N GLY A 24 4.38 -1.85 -2.18
CA GLY A 24 4.25 -2.84 -1.11
C GLY A 24 3.30 -2.42 0.03
N ALA A 25 2.61 -1.30 -0.08
CA ALA A 25 1.60 -0.90 0.89
C ALA A 25 0.36 -1.82 0.81
N VAL A 26 -0.18 -2.15 1.97
CA VAL A 26 -1.44 -2.90 2.13
C VAL A 26 -2.53 -2.04 2.78
N ASN A 27 -2.16 -0.90 3.30
CA ASN A 27 -3.04 0.14 3.83
C ASN A 27 -2.32 1.48 3.86
N ALA A 28 -3.05 2.57 3.89
CA ALA A 28 -2.54 3.91 4.15
C ALA A 28 -3.60 4.79 4.82
N VAL A 29 -3.13 5.88 5.40
CA VAL A 29 -3.96 6.92 6.00
C VAL A 29 -3.46 8.27 5.49
N ALA A 30 -4.37 9.09 4.96
CA ALA A 30 -4.08 10.47 4.62
C ALA A 30 -4.43 11.37 5.80
N LYS A 31 -3.51 12.27 6.15
CA LYS A 31 -3.72 13.31 7.17
C LYS A 31 -3.63 14.68 6.51
N THR A 32 -4.57 15.56 6.81
CA THR A 32 -4.60 16.92 6.31
C THR A 32 -4.15 17.92 7.36
N ALA A 33 -3.66 19.09 6.94
CA ALA A 33 -3.17 20.15 7.83
C ALA A 33 -4.24 20.68 8.80
N ASP A 34 -5.52 20.59 8.42
CA ASP A 34 -6.67 20.93 9.27
C ASP A 34 -7.07 19.84 10.27
N GLY A 35 -6.23 18.78 10.40
CA GLY A 35 -6.43 17.68 11.33
C GLY A 35 -7.37 16.58 10.82
N GLY A 36 -7.76 16.60 9.55
CA GLY A 36 -8.54 15.53 8.94
C GLY A 36 -7.72 14.24 8.86
N ILE A 37 -8.37 13.10 9.15
CA ILE A 37 -7.80 11.76 9.00
C ILE A 37 -8.75 10.96 8.11
N TYR A 38 -8.19 10.36 7.05
CA TYR A 38 -8.93 9.63 6.04
C TYR A 38 -8.26 8.28 5.79
N ASN A 39 -9.02 7.20 5.90
CA ASN A 39 -8.54 5.89 5.46
C ASN A 39 -8.43 5.89 3.93
N VAL A 40 -7.35 5.34 3.41
CA VAL A 40 -7.19 5.13 1.97
C VAL A 40 -7.66 3.73 1.64
N SER A 41 -8.70 3.61 0.81
CA SER A 41 -9.28 2.33 0.41
C SER A 41 -8.42 1.58 -0.59
N GLY A 42 -7.55 2.29 -1.34
CA GLY A 42 -6.61 1.64 -2.27
C GLY A 42 -6.12 2.56 -3.38
N VAL A 43 -5.43 1.93 -4.32
CA VAL A 43 -4.92 2.55 -5.55
C VAL A 43 -5.99 2.46 -6.63
N VAL A 44 -6.31 3.60 -7.25
CA VAL A 44 -7.21 3.70 -8.40
C VAL A 44 -6.43 3.49 -9.69
N ALA A 45 -5.29 4.16 -9.81
CA ALA A 45 -4.36 4.04 -10.93
C ALA A 45 -2.95 4.40 -10.52
N ALA A 46 -1.95 3.86 -11.21
CA ALA A 46 -0.55 4.20 -10.97
C ALA A 46 0.28 4.03 -12.24
N SER A 47 1.34 4.81 -12.33
CA SER A 47 2.37 4.71 -13.38
C SER A 47 3.74 4.71 -12.73
N LYS A 48 4.46 3.59 -12.83
CA LYS A 48 5.85 3.51 -12.35
C LYS A 48 6.80 4.37 -13.19
N GLY A 49 6.52 4.53 -14.48
CA GLY A 49 7.38 5.32 -15.39
C GLY A 49 7.36 6.82 -15.08
N SER A 50 6.21 7.37 -14.68
CA SER A 50 6.07 8.76 -14.22
C SER A 50 6.19 8.90 -12.71
N ASP A 51 6.26 7.80 -11.98
CA ASP A 51 6.28 7.75 -10.51
C ASP A 51 5.09 8.48 -9.87
N ILE A 52 3.90 8.32 -10.44
CA ILE A 52 2.65 8.94 -9.96
C ILE A 52 1.63 7.84 -9.66
N SER A 53 0.90 8.01 -8.58
CA SER A 53 -0.25 7.18 -8.21
C SER A 53 -1.46 8.04 -7.85
N VAL A 54 -2.64 7.53 -8.17
CA VAL A 54 -3.93 8.07 -7.76
C VAL A 54 -4.56 7.08 -6.79
N LEU A 55 -4.88 7.55 -5.61
CA LEU A 55 -5.45 6.78 -4.51
C LEU A 55 -6.87 7.25 -4.24
N GLN A 56 -7.67 6.41 -3.59
CA GLN A 56 -9.00 6.74 -3.10
C GLN A 56 -9.01 6.77 -1.58
N ALA A 57 -9.35 7.91 -1.00
CA ALA A 57 -9.62 8.02 0.42
C ALA A 57 -11.14 7.98 0.70
N GLU A 58 -11.50 7.48 1.87
CA GLU A 58 -12.88 7.42 2.35
C GLU A 58 -13.28 8.77 2.93
N VAL A 59 -14.11 9.51 2.21
CA VAL A 59 -14.65 10.80 2.66
C VAL A 59 -16.06 10.57 3.21
N LYS A 60 -16.29 10.97 4.47
CA LYS A 60 -17.61 10.90 5.08
C LYS A 60 -18.58 11.85 4.38
N PRO A 61 -19.86 11.45 4.18
CA PRO A 61 -20.88 12.34 3.63
C PRO A 61 -20.93 13.68 4.41
N ARG A 62 -21.08 14.79 3.68
CA ARG A 62 -21.15 16.16 4.21
C ARG A 62 -19.86 16.72 4.83
N LYS A 63 -18.73 16.01 4.76
CA LYS A 63 -17.44 16.58 5.12
C LYS A 63 -16.87 17.35 3.93
N LEU A 64 -16.59 18.65 4.11
CA LEU A 64 -15.91 19.45 3.09
C LEU A 64 -14.43 19.02 3.07
N LEU A 65 -13.98 18.54 1.92
CA LEU A 65 -12.59 18.22 1.64
C LEU A 65 -12.03 19.32 0.73
N ARG A 66 -10.90 19.90 1.11
CA ARG A 66 -10.16 20.84 0.24
C ARG A 66 -9.34 20.04 -0.76
N PHE A 67 -9.43 20.38 -2.02
CA PHE A 67 -8.70 19.73 -3.10
C PHE A 67 -8.22 20.77 -4.12
N LEU A 68 -7.25 20.38 -4.93
CA LEU A 68 -6.75 21.19 -6.05
C LEU A 68 -7.46 20.76 -7.33
N ASP A 69 -8.04 21.72 -8.04
CA ASP A 69 -8.69 21.47 -9.32
C ASP A 69 -7.64 21.33 -10.42
N LEU A 70 -7.65 20.22 -11.12
CA LEU A 70 -6.75 19.93 -12.24
C LEU A 70 -7.26 20.42 -13.59
N ASN A 71 -8.52 20.88 -13.67
CA ASN A 71 -9.15 21.31 -14.93
C ASN A 71 -8.52 22.58 -15.54
N LYS A 72 -7.66 23.25 -14.79
CA LYS A 72 -6.91 24.42 -15.22
C LYS A 72 -5.43 24.08 -15.25
N ALA A 73 -5.01 23.34 -16.27
CA ALA A 73 -3.58 23.16 -16.51
C ALA A 73 -3.00 24.50 -16.93
N GLY A 74 -2.20 25.10 -16.05
CA GLY A 74 -1.50 26.36 -16.36
C GLY A 74 -0.42 26.14 -17.40
N GLU A 75 -0.15 27.15 -18.22
CA GLU A 75 1.00 27.12 -19.12
C GLU A 75 2.30 27.15 -18.32
N LEU A 76 3.23 26.29 -18.73
CA LEU A 76 4.56 26.18 -18.15
C LEU A 76 5.56 26.87 -19.07
N THR A 77 6.40 27.73 -18.50
CA THR A 77 7.54 28.33 -19.21
C THR A 77 8.81 28.15 -18.39
N THR A 78 9.91 27.83 -19.05
CA THR A 78 11.23 27.86 -18.41
C THR A 78 11.52 29.26 -17.88
N GLY A 79 12.00 29.37 -16.65
CA GLY A 79 12.15 30.63 -15.92
C GLY A 79 10.89 31.13 -15.24
N GLY A 80 9.74 30.49 -15.50
CA GLY A 80 8.48 30.86 -14.84
C GLY A 80 8.50 30.58 -13.34
N THR A 81 7.86 31.46 -12.57
CA THR A 81 7.72 31.33 -11.12
C THR A 81 6.73 30.23 -10.77
N VAL A 82 7.10 29.37 -9.86
CA VAL A 82 6.25 28.31 -9.32
C VAL A 82 6.39 28.23 -7.81
N THR A 83 5.43 27.60 -7.16
CA THR A 83 5.48 27.31 -5.73
C THR A 83 5.28 25.81 -5.53
N VAL A 84 6.21 25.16 -4.83
CA VAL A 84 6.04 23.80 -4.33
C VAL A 84 5.29 23.88 -3.01
N VAL A 85 4.11 23.28 -2.95
CA VAL A 85 3.25 23.32 -1.76
C VAL A 85 3.50 22.09 -0.92
N GLY A 86 4.41 22.18 0.04
CA GLY A 86 4.74 21.12 0.97
C GLY A 86 3.67 20.89 2.04
N SER A 87 3.86 19.88 2.87
CA SER A 87 2.99 19.57 3.99
C SER A 87 3.49 20.22 5.29
N THR A 88 2.66 21.03 5.93
CA THR A 88 2.95 21.56 7.27
C THR A 88 3.05 20.47 8.35
N LEU A 89 2.55 19.27 8.07
CA LEU A 89 2.67 18.09 8.95
C LEU A 89 4.08 17.48 8.93
N ALA A 90 4.90 17.84 7.94
CA ALA A 90 6.30 17.41 7.85
C ALA A 90 7.27 18.31 8.62
N GLY A 91 6.76 19.25 9.44
CA GLY A 91 7.51 20.24 10.18
C GLY A 91 7.58 21.57 9.44
N ASN A 92 8.33 22.55 10.02
CA ASN A 92 8.46 23.89 9.44
C ASN A 92 9.11 23.89 8.04
N GLU A 93 9.85 22.84 7.70
CA GLU A 93 10.47 22.67 6.38
C GLU A 93 9.48 22.25 5.30
N GLY A 94 8.28 21.78 5.68
CA GLY A 94 7.21 21.38 4.77
C GLY A 94 6.36 22.54 4.24
N ALA A 95 6.77 23.79 4.46
CA ALA A 95 6.06 24.97 3.98
C ALA A 95 6.12 25.13 2.45
N ALA A 96 5.34 26.07 1.91
CA ALA A 96 5.40 26.43 0.49
C ALA A 96 6.75 27.06 0.13
N HIS A 97 7.40 26.55 -0.92
CA HIS A 97 8.66 27.04 -1.44
C HIS A 97 8.44 27.73 -2.79
N LYS A 98 8.61 29.04 -2.83
CA LYS A 98 8.58 29.82 -4.09
C LYS A 98 9.92 29.68 -4.80
N THR A 99 9.88 29.30 -6.08
CA THR A 99 11.05 28.97 -6.90
C THR A 99 10.76 29.22 -8.38
N THR A 100 11.63 28.77 -9.28
CA THR A 100 11.44 28.85 -10.73
C THR A 100 11.67 27.50 -11.41
N ILE A 101 11.20 27.38 -12.64
CA ILE A 101 11.50 26.22 -13.50
C ILE A 101 12.85 26.45 -14.17
N ALA A 102 13.84 25.63 -13.82
CA ALA A 102 15.19 25.71 -14.41
C ALA A 102 15.23 25.12 -15.83
N ALA A 103 14.53 24.00 -16.05
CA ALA A 103 14.43 23.35 -17.34
C ALA A 103 13.13 22.57 -17.46
N GLN A 104 12.65 22.40 -18.68
CA GLN A 104 11.41 21.68 -18.98
C GLN A 104 11.58 20.77 -20.19
N THR A 105 11.06 19.55 -20.06
CA THR A 105 10.84 18.61 -21.15
C THR A 105 9.39 18.11 -21.09
N PRO A 106 8.86 17.40 -22.08
CA PRO A 106 7.48 16.90 -22.07
C PRO A 106 7.15 15.99 -20.87
N ASP A 107 8.16 15.33 -20.29
CA ASP A 107 7.98 14.36 -19.20
C ASP A 107 8.65 14.76 -17.89
N ARG A 108 9.33 15.93 -17.84
CA ARG A 108 10.14 16.32 -16.69
C ARG A 108 10.23 17.84 -16.55
N LEU A 109 10.10 18.29 -15.31
CA LEU A 109 10.37 19.66 -14.88
C LEU A 109 11.56 19.62 -13.92
N GLU A 110 12.56 20.47 -14.14
CA GLU A 110 13.62 20.73 -13.18
C GLU A 110 13.30 22.02 -12.43
N ILE A 111 13.26 21.93 -11.12
CA ILE A 111 13.06 23.06 -10.22
C ILE A 111 14.43 23.65 -9.86
N ALA A 112 14.56 24.98 -9.90
CA ALA A 112 15.85 25.64 -9.74
C ALA A 112 16.45 25.45 -8.34
N ASP A 113 15.62 25.46 -7.31
CA ASP A 113 16.08 25.35 -5.93
C ASP A 113 16.08 23.92 -5.42
N ALA A 114 17.01 23.64 -4.51
CA ALA A 114 17.00 22.45 -3.69
C ALA A 114 15.82 22.53 -2.70
N ILE A 115 14.94 21.53 -2.72
CA ILE A 115 13.75 21.50 -1.85
C ILE A 115 13.86 20.27 -0.92
N PRO A 116 13.37 20.39 0.33
CA PRO A 116 13.43 19.29 1.29
C PRO A 116 12.82 18.00 0.74
N VAL A 117 13.43 16.86 1.06
CA VAL A 117 12.95 15.52 0.64
C VAL A 117 11.52 15.25 1.09
N SER A 118 11.10 15.86 2.21
CA SER A 118 9.71 15.80 2.71
C SER A 118 8.67 16.38 1.73
N SER A 119 9.12 17.12 0.71
CA SER A 119 8.26 17.67 -0.34
C SER A 119 8.03 16.73 -1.53
N VAL A 120 8.58 15.53 -1.52
CA VAL A 120 8.25 14.52 -2.52
C VAL A 120 6.75 14.18 -2.45
N GLY A 121 6.08 14.14 -3.60
CA GLY A 121 4.63 14.02 -3.71
C GLY A 121 3.86 15.33 -3.65
N SER A 122 4.52 16.46 -3.39
CA SER A 122 3.90 17.81 -3.33
C SER A 122 3.48 18.30 -4.71
N PRO A 123 2.38 19.07 -4.81
CA PRO A 123 2.02 19.76 -6.02
C PRO A 123 2.95 20.95 -6.27
N VAL A 124 3.26 21.18 -7.53
CA VAL A 124 3.89 22.41 -8.04
C VAL A 124 2.78 23.26 -8.64
N VAL A 125 2.62 24.47 -8.17
CA VAL A 125 1.58 25.38 -8.66
C VAL A 125 2.20 26.64 -9.27
N ASN A 126 1.55 27.19 -10.29
CA ASN A 126 1.93 28.50 -10.87
C ASN A 126 1.43 29.65 -10.00
N GLU A 127 1.66 30.89 -10.46
CA GLU A 127 1.23 32.11 -9.76
C GLU A 127 -0.30 32.25 -9.67
N ASN A 128 -1.05 31.58 -10.54
CA ASN A 128 -2.51 31.55 -10.52
C ASN A 128 -3.08 30.50 -9.55
N GLY A 129 -2.21 29.64 -8.97
CA GLY A 129 -2.61 28.52 -8.13
C GLY A 129 -2.98 27.25 -8.90
N ASP A 130 -2.77 27.20 -10.23
CA ASP A 130 -3.04 26.02 -11.04
C ASP A 130 -1.92 25.01 -10.85
N VAL A 131 -2.27 23.72 -10.76
CA VAL A 131 -1.29 22.63 -10.64
C VAL A 131 -0.60 22.42 -11.98
N VAL A 132 0.72 22.58 -12.01
CA VAL A 132 1.55 22.43 -13.21
C VAL A 132 2.44 21.19 -13.15
N GLY A 133 2.64 20.63 -11.96
CA GLY A 133 3.45 19.42 -11.80
C GLY A 133 3.36 18.80 -10.42
N ILE A 134 4.04 17.67 -10.26
CA ILE A 134 4.10 16.87 -9.04
C ILE A 134 5.57 16.53 -8.77
N VAL A 135 6.07 16.85 -7.58
CA VAL A 135 7.45 16.55 -7.19
C VAL A 135 7.62 15.04 -7.03
N THR A 136 8.53 14.47 -7.78
CA THR A 136 8.86 13.03 -7.71
C THR A 136 10.24 12.75 -7.11
N SER A 137 11.12 13.76 -7.08
CA SER A 137 12.42 13.69 -6.42
C SER A 137 12.80 15.07 -5.88
N ALA A 138 13.33 15.12 -4.67
CA ALA A 138 13.76 16.33 -4.00
C ALA A 138 15.11 16.10 -3.30
N GLY A 139 15.78 17.17 -2.90
CA GLY A 139 17.12 17.19 -2.33
C GLY A 139 18.01 18.14 -3.12
N GLU A 140 19.25 17.75 -3.44
CA GLU A 140 20.18 18.58 -4.22
C GLU A 140 19.65 18.97 -5.61
N LYS A 141 18.87 18.08 -6.22
CA LYS A 141 18.11 18.35 -7.45
C LYS A 141 16.65 18.02 -7.23
N THR A 142 15.81 18.97 -7.53
CA THR A 142 14.36 18.81 -7.45
C THR A 142 13.77 18.55 -8.82
N ILE A 143 13.08 17.43 -8.96
CA ILE A 143 12.43 17.00 -10.19
C ILE A 143 10.95 16.85 -9.95
N ALA A 144 10.16 17.42 -10.84
CA ALA A 144 8.73 17.21 -10.89
C ALA A 144 8.30 16.62 -12.24
N ARG A 145 7.17 15.95 -12.24
CA ARG A 145 6.47 15.50 -13.45
C ARG A 145 5.42 16.53 -13.83
N PRO A 146 5.31 16.88 -15.11
CA PRO A 146 4.21 17.75 -15.57
C PRO A 146 2.85 17.16 -15.24
N VAL A 147 1.85 18.00 -14.98
CA VAL A 147 0.46 17.57 -14.70
C VAL A 147 -0.12 16.72 -15.83
N ALA A 148 0.30 16.93 -17.07
CA ALA A 148 -0.09 16.10 -18.21
C ALA A 148 0.20 14.60 -18.03
N ALA A 149 1.20 14.23 -17.24
CA ALA A 149 1.46 12.84 -16.89
C ALA A 149 0.36 12.26 -15.99
N LEU A 150 -0.27 13.08 -15.15
CA LEU A 150 -1.42 12.69 -14.32
C LEU A 150 -2.69 12.55 -15.17
N ASP A 151 -2.90 13.43 -16.16
CA ASP A 151 -4.04 13.35 -17.09
C ASP A 151 -4.03 12.03 -17.85
N LEU A 152 -2.87 11.57 -18.30
CA LEU A 152 -2.72 10.28 -18.95
C LEU A 152 -3.07 9.09 -18.02
N ILE A 153 -2.87 9.24 -16.72
CA ILE A 153 -3.23 8.21 -15.73
C ILE A 153 -4.74 8.26 -15.49
N LEU A 154 -5.29 9.48 -15.31
CA LEU A 154 -6.72 9.68 -15.04
C LEU A 154 -7.60 9.30 -16.24
N SER A 155 -7.13 9.47 -17.48
CA SER A 155 -7.88 9.07 -18.68
C SER A 155 -8.16 7.55 -18.74
N ARG A 156 -7.43 6.75 -17.98
CA ARG A 156 -7.63 5.29 -17.85
C ARG A 156 -8.57 4.91 -16.71
N VAL A 157 -8.99 5.89 -15.91
CA VAL A 157 -9.89 5.69 -14.76
C VAL A 157 -11.32 5.89 -15.24
N THR A 158 -12.13 4.84 -15.16
CA THR A 158 -13.58 4.89 -15.45
C THR A 158 -14.38 5.02 -14.16
N ALA A 159 -15.68 5.29 -14.26
CA ALA A 159 -16.57 5.35 -13.11
C ALA A 159 -16.61 4.02 -12.32
N ASP A 160 -16.39 2.90 -13.00
CA ASP A 160 -16.40 1.55 -12.41
C ASP A 160 -15.03 1.13 -11.86
N THR A 161 -14.01 1.98 -11.96
CA THR A 161 -12.67 1.68 -11.46
C THR A 161 -12.68 1.67 -9.94
N GLN A 162 -12.59 0.48 -9.35
CA GLN A 162 -12.51 0.31 -7.90
C GLN A 162 -11.07 0.47 -7.41
N ALA A 163 -10.92 1.25 -6.34
CA ALA A 163 -9.65 1.35 -5.63
C ALA A 163 -9.27 -0.01 -5.01
N ARG A 164 -8.05 -0.46 -5.22
CA ARG A 164 -7.53 -1.72 -4.67
C ARG A 164 -6.10 -1.52 -4.22
N TRP A 165 -5.74 -2.11 -3.10
CA TRP A 165 -4.35 -2.28 -2.74
C TRP A 165 -3.77 -3.33 -3.68
N THR A 166 -3.07 -2.89 -4.71
CA THR A 166 -2.22 -3.76 -5.49
C THR A 166 -1.06 -4.16 -4.57
N GLN A 167 -1.08 -5.40 -4.10
CA GLN A 167 0.17 -6.06 -3.81
C GLN A 167 0.91 -6.01 -5.15
N LEU A 168 1.85 -5.05 -5.29
CA LEU A 168 2.81 -5.10 -6.37
C LEU A 168 3.49 -6.45 -6.19
N ALA A 169 3.07 -7.39 -7.01
CA ALA A 169 3.59 -8.73 -7.03
C ALA A 169 5.11 -8.59 -7.08
N GLN A 170 5.77 -9.01 -6.01
CA GLN A 170 6.99 -9.76 -6.21
C GLN A 170 6.65 -10.67 -7.37
N THR A 171 7.43 -10.60 -8.45
CA THR A 171 7.28 -11.42 -9.63
C THR A 171 7.40 -12.89 -9.26
N SER A 172 6.31 -13.42 -8.76
CA SER A 172 6.00 -14.84 -8.81
C SER A 172 4.87 -14.94 -9.83
N PRO A 173 4.97 -15.85 -10.80
CA PRO A 173 3.95 -15.97 -11.84
C PRO A 173 2.61 -16.13 -11.17
N THR A 174 1.64 -15.33 -11.59
CA THR A 174 0.24 -15.43 -11.18
C THR A 174 -0.20 -16.87 -11.37
N PRO A 175 -0.45 -17.65 -10.31
CA PRO A 175 -1.25 -18.84 -10.50
C PRO A 175 -2.64 -18.32 -10.87
N HIS A 176 -3.18 -18.78 -12.01
CA HIS A 176 -4.61 -18.73 -12.28
C HIS A 176 -5.33 -18.97 -10.95
N ALA A 177 -6.40 -18.23 -10.68
CA ALA A 177 -7.27 -18.46 -9.52
C ALA A 177 -7.86 -19.87 -9.60
N THR A 178 -7.04 -20.86 -9.28
CA THR A 178 -7.49 -22.20 -8.96
C THR A 178 -8.31 -22.05 -7.68
N PRO A 179 -9.51 -22.59 -7.62
CA PRO A 179 -10.31 -22.59 -6.40
C PRO A 179 -9.43 -23.08 -5.26
N ARG A 180 -9.36 -22.32 -4.16
CA ARG A 180 -8.54 -22.71 -2.99
C ARG A 180 -8.91 -24.11 -2.62
N PRO A 181 -7.96 -25.08 -2.61
CA PRO A 181 -8.27 -26.45 -2.30
C PRO A 181 -8.95 -26.52 -0.94
N ARG A 182 -10.08 -27.19 -0.88
CA ARG A 182 -10.87 -27.32 0.35
C ARG A 182 -10.24 -28.39 1.23
N LEU A 183 -10.02 -28.08 2.52
CA LEU A 183 -9.69 -29.11 3.50
C LEU A 183 -10.87 -30.07 3.61
N ILE A 184 -10.61 -31.37 3.37
CA ILE A 184 -11.62 -32.43 3.44
C ILE A 184 -11.63 -33.07 4.83
N TYR A 185 -10.44 -33.17 5.45
CA TYR A 185 -10.27 -33.74 6.77
C TYR A 185 -9.26 -32.93 7.56
N ALA A 186 -9.67 -32.36 8.68
CA ALA A 186 -8.86 -31.46 9.50
C ALA A 186 -9.21 -31.60 10.99
N PRO A 187 -8.83 -32.72 11.64
CA PRO A 187 -9.10 -32.93 13.06
C PRO A 187 -8.34 -31.91 13.91
N ALA A 188 -8.96 -31.47 15.02
CA ALA A 188 -8.31 -30.58 15.97
C ALA A 188 -7.24 -31.35 16.77
N PRO A 189 -6.07 -30.73 17.05
CA PRO A 189 -5.06 -31.30 17.93
C PRO A 189 -5.59 -31.49 19.35
N SER A 190 -5.35 -32.68 19.90
CA SER A 190 -5.70 -33.02 21.28
C SER A 190 -4.52 -32.76 22.22
N PHE A 191 -4.79 -32.47 23.49
CA PHE A 191 -3.74 -32.36 24.50
C PHE A 191 -2.94 -33.67 24.61
N PRO A 192 -1.61 -33.56 24.71
CA PRO A 192 -0.79 -34.76 24.95
C PRO A 192 -1.13 -35.38 26.31
N PRO A 193 -1.17 -36.74 26.42
CA PRO A 193 -1.39 -37.38 27.69
C PRO A 193 -0.39 -36.94 28.76
N GLY A 194 -0.87 -36.63 29.97
CA GLY A 194 -0.03 -36.21 31.09
C GLY A 194 0.40 -34.72 31.09
N GLN A 195 0.01 -33.94 30.10
CA GLN A 195 0.34 -32.49 30.00
C GLN A 195 -0.86 -31.57 30.24
N SER A 196 -1.99 -32.10 30.66
CA SER A 196 -3.21 -31.33 30.94
C SER A 196 -3.20 -30.75 32.36
N LEU A 197 -2.21 -29.94 32.70
CA LEU A 197 -2.18 -29.20 33.96
C LEU A 197 -3.04 -27.93 33.85
N PRO A 198 -3.82 -27.58 34.91
CA PRO A 198 -4.60 -26.34 34.93
C PRO A 198 -3.73 -25.10 34.63
N GLY A 199 -4.21 -24.19 33.77
CA GLY A 199 -3.51 -22.95 33.43
C GLY A 199 -2.47 -23.06 32.31
N GLN A 200 -2.21 -24.25 31.75
CA GLN A 200 -1.34 -24.39 30.58
C GLN A 200 -2.08 -23.98 29.30
N SER A 201 -1.50 -23.05 28.55
CA SER A 201 -1.98 -22.63 27.26
C SER A 201 -0.81 -22.31 26.34
N GLY A 202 -1.00 -22.46 25.05
CA GLY A 202 0.01 -22.10 24.06
C GLY A 202 -0.63 -21.95 22.68
N THR A 203 -0.19 -20.98 21.89
CA THR A 203 -0.63 -20.77 20.52
C THR A 203 0.59 -20.76 19.62
N GLY A 204 0.61 -21.69 18.66
CA GLY A 204 1.65 -21.78 17.62
C GLY A 204 1.09 -21.56 16.23
N ARG A 205 1.96 -21.33 15.26
CA ARG A 205 1.63 -21.26 13.83
C ARG A 205 2.42 -22.29 13.07
N PHE A 206 1.73 -23.08 12.25
CA PHE A 206 2.30 -24.18 11.49
C PHE A 206 1.97 -23.99 10.00
N ARG A 207 2.99 -24.10 9.15
CA ARG A 207 2.83 -24.06 7.69
C ARG A 207 2.79 -25.48 7.17
N LEU A 208 1.68 -25.85 6.55
CA LEU A 208 1.48 -27.15 5.92
C LEU A 208 1.67 -27.01 4.42
N THR A 209 2.38 -27.96 3.82
CA THR A 209 2.47 -28.15 2.37
C THR A 209 1.73 -29.41 2.00
N PHE A 210 0.74 -29.30 1.13
CA PHE A 210 -0.02 -30.45 0.60
C PHE A 210 0.56 -30.85 -0.75
N ASP A 211 0.60 -32.17 -1.01
CA ASP A 211 0.94 -32.73 -2.31
C ASP A 211 -0.25 -32.63 -3.30
N ALA A 212 -0.04 -33.12 -4.54
CA ALA A 212 -1.08 -33.12 -5.56
C ALA A 212 -2.25 -34.05 -5.22
N GLN A 213 -2.03 -35.05 -4.37
CA GLN A 213 -3.04 -35.99 -3.90
C GLN A 213 -3.83 -35.46 -2.69
N GLY A 214 -3.42 -34.32 -2.14
CA GLY A 214 -4.06 -33.65 -1.01
C GLY A 214 -3.57 -34.13 0.35
N ASN A 215 -2.48 -34.89 0.44
CA ASN A 215 -1.88 -35.29 1.72
C ASN A 215 -0.87 -34.22 2.17
N VAL A 216 -0.64 -34.11 3.48
CA VAL A 216 0.37 -33.25 4.04
C VAL A 216 1.76 -33.81 3.77
N ALA A 217 2.49 -33.18 2.84
CA ALA A 217 3.85 -33.54 2.46
C ALA A 217 4.90 -32.97 3.41
N ASN A 218 4.68 -31.75 3.93
CA ASN A 218 5.61 -31.11 4.85
C ASN A 218 4.89 -30.23 5.86
N ILE A 219 5.45 -30.11 7.09
CA ILE A 219 4.99 -29.21 8.14
C ILE A 219 6.19 -28.44 8.68
N GLN A 220 6.11 -27.13 8.66
CA GLN A 220 7.11 -26.22 9.20
C GLN A 220 6.51 -25.43 10.38
N ILE A 221 7.21 -25.37 11.50
CA ILE A 221 6.85 -24.50 12.62
C ILE A 221 7.25 -23.07 12.25
N VAL A 222 6.26 -22.19 12.07
CA VAL A 222 6.48 -20.75 11.83
C VAL A 222 6.64 -20.02 13.16
N SER A 223 5.85 -20.43 14.18
CA SER A 223 5.95 -19.98 15.55
C SER A 223 5.59 -21.12 16.48
N SER A 224 6.43 -21.41 17.45
CA SER A 224 6.19 -22.45 18.46
C SER A 224 5.04 -22.06 19.40
N THR A 225 4.35 -23.04 19.95
CA THR A 225 3.36 -22.84 21.02
C THR A 225 3.99 -22.42 22.35
N GLY A 226 5.32 -22.47 22.46
CA GLY A 226 6.06 -22.27 23.73
C GLY A 226 6.23 -23.53 24.54
N ASN A 227 5.64 -24.66 24.12
CA ASN A 227 5.78 -25.97 24.76
C ASN A 227 6.08 -27.06 23.71
N PRO A 228 7.24 -27.76 23.79
CA PRO A 228 7.63 -28.76 22.82
C PRO A 228 6.62 -29.92 22.71
N TYR A 229 5.96 -30.29 23.78
CA TYR A 229 4.94 -31.36 23.76
C TYR A 229 3.69 -30.93 22.97
N PHE A 230 3.30 -29.66 23.08
CA PHE A 230 2.19 -29.10 22.29
C PHE A 230 2.56 -29.02 20.81
N ASP A 231 3.78 -28.62 20.49
CA ASP A 231 4.26 -28.58 19.11
C ASP A 231 4.25 -29.96 18.47
N GLN A 232 4.72 -31.00 19.20
CA GLN A 232 4.69 -32.38 18.73
C GLN A 232 3.25 -32.90 18.55
N ALA A 233 2.35 -32.61 19.50
CA ALA A 233 0.94 -33.01 19.40
C ALA A 233 0.26 -32.34 18.20
N ALA A 234 0.54 -31.06 17.97
CA ALA A 234 0.06 -30.31 16.81
C ALA A 234 0.58 -30.98 15.51
N ILE A 235 1.88 -31.20 15.38
CA ILE A 235 2.48 -31.83 14.18
C ILE A 235 1.88 -33.21 13.92
N LYS A 236 1.72 -34.02 14.96
CA LYS A 236 1.14 -35.37 14.84
C LYS A 236 -0.28 -35.33 14.27
N THR A 237 -1.10 -34.38 14.71
CA THR A 237 -2.47 -34.24 14.23
C THR A 237 -2.52 -33.56 12.85
N LEU A 238 -1.72 -32.53 12.61
CA LEU A 238 -1.67 -31.83 11.33
C LEU A 238 -1.20 -32.73 10.18
N ARG A 239 -0.38 -33.75 10.44
CA ARG A 239 0.01 -34.77 9.45
C ARG A 239 -1.17 -35.59 8.92
N GLN A 240 -2.26 -35.67 9.69
CA GLN A 240 -3.46 -36.43 9.29
C GLN A 240 -4.41 -35.60 8.44
N TRP A 241 -4.16 -34.30 8.31
CA TRP A 241 -5.00 -33.39 7.52
C TRP A 241 -4.95 -33.77 6.04
N LYS A 242 -6.09 -33.60 5.37
CA LYS A 242 -6.23 -33.86 3.93
C LYS A 242 -6.95 -32.71 3.26
N SER A 243 -6.50 -32.37 2.08
CA SER A 243 -7.17 -31.43 1.18
C SER A 243 -7.78 -32.14 -0.03
N ALA A 244 -8.64 -31.46 -0.75
CA ALA A 244 -9.02 -31.92 -2.08
C ALA A 244 -7.78 -32.01 -2.97
N PRO A 245 -7.70 -33.04 -3.87
CA PRO A 245 -6.62 -33.14 -4.84
C PRO A 245 -6.49 -31.86 -5.66
N SER A 246 -5.26 -31.36 -5.82
CA SER A 246 -4.95 -30.14 -6.57
C SER A 246 -3.46 -30.08 -6.91
N GLN A 247 -3.02 -29.02 -7.59
CA GLN A 247 -1.59 -28.78 -7.81
C GLN A 247 -0.93 -28.28 -6.53
N GLY A 248 -0.53 -29.14 -5.61
CA GLY A 248 0.18 -28.82 -4.39
C GLY A 248 -0.01 -27.38 -3.87
N TRP A 249 -0.32 -27.19 -2.61
CA TRP A 249 -0.56 -25.86 -2.05
C TRP A 249 -0.06 -25.75 -0.62
N GLN A 250 0.02 -24.53 -0.10
CA GLN A 250 0.46 -24.28 1.27
C GLN A 250 -0.59 -23.47 2.03
N VAL A 251 -0.71 -23.77 3.32
CA VAL A 251 -1.53 -23.02 4.25
C VAL A 251 -0.81 -22.86 5.59
N THR A 252 -0.96 -21.69 6.21
CA THR A 252 -0.50 -21.47 7.59
C THR A 252 -1.71 -21.49 8.51
N VAL A 253 -1.69 -22.38 9.50
CA VAL A 253 -2.78 -22.56 10.46
C VAL A 253 -2.33 -22.20 11.88
N PRO A 254 -3.13 -21.46 12.66
CA PRO A 254 -2.91 -21.32 14.08
C PRO A 254 -3.42 -22.56 14.81
N VAL A 255 -2.67 -23.03 15.80
CA VAL A 255 -3.07 -24.09 16.71
C VAL A 255 -2.98 -23.56 18.12
N THR A 256 -4.09 -23.61 18.85
CA THR A 256 -4.16 -23.15 20.24
C THR A 256 -4.54 -24.34 21.15
N PHE A 257 -3.71 -24.55 22.16
CA PHE A 257 -4.01 -25.42 23.30
C PHE A 257 -4.46 -24.55 24.46
N LYS A 258 -5.59 -24.86 25.05
CA LYS A 258 -6.12 -24.16 26.23
C LYS A 258 -6.78 -25.19 27.15
N THR A 259 -6.27 -25.31 28.39
CA THR A 259 -6.96 -26.06 29.44
C THR A 259 -8.12 -25.24 29.99
N ARG A 260 -9.22 -25.87 30.28
CA ARG A 260 -10.34 -25.27 31.02
C ARG A 260 -10.03 -25.22 32.50
#